data_4aeba9aa06f51673abf90339f9639550
#
_entry.id   4aeba9aa06f51673abf90339f9639550
#
_cell.length_a   1.000
_cell.length_b   1.000
_cell.length_c   1.000
_cell.angle_alpha   90.00
_cell.angle_beta   90.00
_cell.angle_gamma   90.00
#
_symmetry.space_group_name_H-M   'P 1'
#
loop_
_entity.id
_entity.type
_entity.pdbx_description
1 polymer ?
#
loop_
_entity_poly.entity_id
_entity_poly.type
_entity_poly.pdbx_seq_one_letter_code
_entity_poly.pdbx_strand_id
1 'polypeptide(L)'
;MPSPHTKEVLSEVLLDVLLEWNIDRKLCTITMDNCSTNDVVINIIIDKLQRSSLVMRGSMLHMRCATHVLNLIVQDGLSFIGPCIKKVRDSVGFWTTSTKTRQRFEETRQQLHIECTKELAIDS
;
A
#
# COMPACT_ATOMS: atom_id res chain seq x y z
N MET A 1 18.61 -24.64 4.78
CA MET A 1 17.52 -24.13 5.64
C MET A 1 16.38 -23.66 4.73
N PRO A 2 15.16 -24.13 4.89
CA PRO A 2 14.05 -23.60 4.12
C PRO A 2 13.88 -22.10 4.44
N SER A 3 13.61 -21.30 3.42
CA SER A 3 13.35 -19.87 3.58
C SER A 3 12.16 -19.69 4.53
N PRO A 4 12.24 -18.82 5.56
CA PRO A 4 11.20 -18.71 6.59
C PRO A 4 9.87 -18.11 6.09
N HIS A 5 9.71 -17.91 4.79
CA HIS A 5 8.53 -17.31 4.15
C HIS A 5 7.91 -18.17 3.06
N THR A 6 8.07 -19.50 3.14
CA THR A 6 7.33 -20.38 2.22
C THR A 6 5.86 -20.46 2.60
N LYS A 7 4.99 -20.56 1.61
CA LYS A 7 3.53 -20.70 1.78
C LYS A 7 3.16 -21.86 2.72
N GLU A 8 3.94 -22.94 2.72
CA GLU A 8 3.77 -24.09 3.58
C GLU A 8 4.01 -23.72 5.04
N VAL A 9 5.15 -23.08 5.35
CA VAL A 9 5.49 -22.64 6.72
C VAL A 9 4.45 -21.63 7.24
N LEU A 10 4.04 -20.68 6.41
CA LEU A 10 3.03 -19.69 6.81
C LEU A 10 1.69 -20.37 7.12
N SER A 11 1.27 -21.33 6.29
CA SER A 11 0.01 -22.06 6.52
C SER A 11 0.06 -22.90 7.78
N GLU A 12 1.20 -23.51 8.11
CA GLU A 12 1.38 -24.30 9.34
C GLU A 12 1.31 -23.40 10.58
N VAL A 13 2.05 -22.31 10.60
CA VAL A 13 2.04 -21.35 11.72
C VAL A 13 0.62 -20.80 11.95
N LEU A 14 -0.09 -20.42 10.89
CA LEU A 14 -1.47 -19.93 11.02
C LEU A 14 -2.41 -21.01 11.55
N LEU A 15 -2.29 -22.25 11.10
CA LEU A 15 -3.10 -23.36 11.61
C LEU A 15 -2.82 -23.66 13.08
N ASP A 16 -1.56 -23.67 13.48
CA ASP A 16 -1.18 -23.88 14.86
C ASP A 16 -1.79 -22.81 15.78
N VAL A 17 -1.73 -21.54 15.38
CA VAL A 17 -2.37 -20.43 16.12
C VAL A 17 -3.90 -20.60 16.19
N LEU A 18 -4.55 -20.96 15.09
CA LEU A 18 -6.01 -21.16 15.05
C LEU A 18 -6.45 -22.32 15.98
N LEU A 19 -5.65 -23.40 16.02
CA LEU A 19 -5.90 -24.54 16.90
C LEU A 19 -5.61 -24.22 18.37
N GLU A 20 -4.51 -23.53 18.66
CA GLU A 20 -4.14 -23.10 20.00
C GLU A 20 -5.26 -22.23 20.63
N TRP A 21 -5.85 -21.35 19.83
CA TRP A 21 -6.91 -20.45 20.28
C TRP A 21 -8.32 -21.07 20.22
N ASN A 22 -8.45 -22.31 19.73
CA ASN A 22 -9.74 -23.00 19.54
C ASN A 22 -10.75 -22.19 18.69
N ILE A 23 -10.26 -21.53 17.64
CA ILE A 23 -11.07 -20.75 16.70
C ILE A 23 -11.13 -21.34 15.29
N ASP A 24 -10.49 -22.49 15.07
CA ASP A 24 -10.44 -23.21 13.79
C ASP A 24 -11.84 -23.46 13.19
N ARG A 25 -12.82 -23.81 14.02
CA ARG A 25 -14.22 -24.04 13.63
C ARG A 25 -15.13 -22.81 13.65
N LYS A 26 -14.62 -21.69 14.14
CA LYS A 26 -15.35 -20.42 14.23
C LYS A 26 -14.90 -19.42 13.18
N LEU A 27 -14.00 -19.86 12.31
CA LEU A 27 -13.37 -19.01 11.32
C LEU A 27 -14.39 -18.65 10.22
N CYS A 28 -14.63 -17.37 10.06
CA CYS A 28 -15.50 -16.83 9.00
C CYS A 28 -14.65 -16.30 7.82
N THR A 29 -13.70 -15.44 8.12
CA THR A 29 -12.80 -14.83 7.13
C THR A 29 -11.40 -14.65 7.69
N ILE A 30 -10.39 -14.68 6.79
CA ILE A 30 -9.02 -14.25 7.05
C ILE A 30 -8.73 -13.13 6.07
N THR A 31 -8.37 -11.96 6.57
CA THR A 31 -7.98 -10.83 5.73
C THR A 31 -6.49 -10.84 5.52
N MET A 32 -6.07 -10.91 4.27
CA MET A 32 -4.66 -10.90 3.85
C MET A 32 -4.45 -9.85 2.75
N ASP A 33 -3.19 -9.49 2.53
CA ASP A 33 -2.85 -8.62 1.40
C ASP A 33 -3.08 -9.32 0.04
N ASN A 34 -2.96 -8.58 -1.04
CA ASN A 34 -3.30 -9.06 -2.38
C ASN A 34 -2.14 -9.84 -3.05
N CYS A 35 -1.35 -10.57 -2.27
CA CYS A 35 -0.26 -11.40 -2.77
C CYS A 35 -0.79 -12.78 -3.23
N SER A 36 -0.32 -13.24 -4.39
CA SER A 36 -0.70 -14.57 -4.93
C SER A 36 -0.30 -15.74 -4.01
N THR A 37 0.74 -15.57 -3.21
CA THR A 37 1.16 -16.55 -2.19
C THR A 37 0.05 -16.78 -1.17
N ASN A 38 -0.70 -15.73 -0.80
CA ASN A 38 -1.78 -15.80 0.18
C ASN A 38 -2.97 -16.62 -0.34
N ASP A 39 -3.26 -16.58 -1.63
CA ASP A 39 -4.29 -17.45 -2.23
C ASP A 39 -3.95 -18.93 -2.02
N VAL A 40 -2.67 -19.29 -2.14
CA VAL A 40 -2.21 -20.67 -1.91
C VAL A 40 -2.29 -21.05 -0.43
N VAL A 41 -1.87 -20.16 0.47
CA VAL A 41 -1.95 -20.35 1.93
C VAL A 41 -3.39 -20.62 2.36
N ILE A 42 -4.34 -19.83 1.88
CA ILE A 42 -5.76 -19.99 2.18
C ILE A 42 -6.27 -21.35 1.68
N ASN A 43 -5.91 -21.77 0.48
CA ASN A 43 -6.30 -23.07 -0.05
C ASN A 43 -5.77 -24.23 0.82
N ILE A 44 -4.51 -24.15 1.27
CA ILE A 44 -3.94 -25.16 2.19
C ILE A 44 -4.71 -25.18 3.51
N ILE A 45 -5.08 -24.03 4.06
CA ILE A 45 -5.85 -23.95 5.29
C ILE A 45 -7.25 -24.56 5.11
N ILE A 46 -7.94 -24.25 4.00
CA ILE A 46 -9.26 -24.84 3.69
C ILE A 46 -9.19 -26.36 3.58
N ASP A 47 -8.16 -26.89 2.95
CA ASP A 47 -8.01 -28.33 2.77
C ASP A 47 -7.69 -29.03 4.10
N LYS A 48 -6.82 -28.45 4.93
CA LYS A 48 -6.47 -28.99 6.27
C LYS A 48 -7.62 -28.92 7.28
N LEU A 49 -8.39 -27.82 7.30
CA LEU A 49 -9.54 -27.65 8.21
C LEU A 49 -10.80 -28.38 7.76
N GLN A 50 -10.81 -29.00 6.59
CA GLN A 50 -11.97 -29.62 5.94
C GLN A 50 -13.12 -28.60 5.67
N ARG A 51 -13.49 -28.46 4.42
CA ARG A 51 -14.54 -27.49 3.97
C ARG A 51 -15.86 -27.60 4.74
N SER A 52 -16.20 -28.81 5.22
CA SER A 52 -17.44 -29.07 5.97
C SER A 52 -17.46 -28.41 7.35
N SER A 53 -16.30 -28.13 7.94
CA SER A 53 -16.19 -27.50 9.26
C SER A 53 -16.14 -25.97 9.20
N LEU A 54 -15.97 -25.40 8.01
CA LEU A 54 -15.86 -23.94 7.82
C LEU A 54 -17.21 -23.31 7.50
N VAL A 55 -17.40 -22.08 7.99
CA VAL A 55 -18.57 -21.25 7.67
C VAL A 55 -18.69 -21.11 6.15
N MET A 56 -19.89 -21.35 5.60
CA MET A 56 -20.17 -21.35 4.17
C MET A 56 -19.18 -22.21 3.34
N ARG A 57 -18.69 -23.30 3.89
CA ARG A 57 -17.70 -24.22 3.30
C ARG A 57 -16.41 -23.51 2.85
N GLY A 58 -16.02 -22.44 3.54
CA GLY A 58 -14.79 -21.68 3.28
C GLY A 58 -14.87 -20.77 2.06
N SER A 59 -16.03 -20.58 1.42
CA SER A 59 -16.16 -19.71 0.24
C SER A 59 -15.86 -18.24 0.54
N MET A 60 -15.99 -17.80 1.78
CA MET A 60 -15.70 -16.44 2.24
C MET A 60 -14.43 -16.36 3.07
N LEU A 61 -13.63 -17.45 3.14
CA LEU A 61 -12.49 -17.49 4.04
C LEU A 61 -11.43 -16.45 3.64
N HIS A 62 -11.16 -16.26 2.35
CA HIS A 62 -10.21 -15.27 1.88
C HIS A 62 -10.88 -13.91 1.64
N MET A 63 -10.57 -12.93 2.46
CA MET A 63 -10.92 -11.54 2.24
C MET A 63 -9.66 -10.74 1.88
N ARG A 64 -9.65 -10.12 0.72
CA ARG A 64 -8.54 -9.26 0.30
C ARG A 64 -8.53 -7.96 1.07
N CYS A 65 -7.37 -7.52 1.53
CA CYS A 65 -7.22 -6.29 2.29
C CYS A 65 -7.61 -5.07 1.44
N ALA A 66 -8.72 -4.42 1.78
CA ALA A 66 -9.22 -3.26 1.06
C ALA A 66 -8.23 -2.08 1.09
N THR A 67 -7.51 -1.90 2.19
CA THR A 67 -6.47 -0.87 2.32
C THR A 67 -5.32 -1.11 1.35
N HIS A 68 -4.91 -2.37 1.18
CA HIS A 68 -3.86 -2.72 0.21
C HIS A 68 -4.33 -2.45 -1.23
N VAL A 69 -5.55 -2.84 -1.57
CA VAL A 69 -6.14 -2.58 -2.91
C VAL A 69 -6.22 -1.07 -3.16
N LEU A 70 -6.71 -0.30 -2.20
CA LEU A 70 -6.80 1.15 -2.30
C LEU A 70 -5.41 1.79 -2.50
N ASN A 71 -4.40 1.33 -1.73
CA ASN A 71 -3.04 1.83 -1.87
C ASN A 71 -2.46 1.56 -3.28
N LEU A 72 -2.72 0.38 -3.85
CA LEU A 72 -2.29 0.07 -5.22
C LEU A 72 -2.95 0.99 -6.25
N ILE A 73 -4.26 1.25 -6.11
CA ILE A 73 -5.00 2.18 -6.99
C ILE A 73 -4.41 3.59 -6.90
N VAL A 74 -4.14 4.07 -5.68
CA VAL A 74 -3.55 5.39 -5.45
C VAL A 74 -2.14 5.46 -6.06
N GLN A 75 -1.31 4.44 -5.84
CA GLN A 75 0.04 4.39 -6.42
C GLN A 75 0.01 4.39 -7.94
N ASP A 76 -0.90 3.63 -8.55
CA ASP A 76 -1.08 3.60 -10.01
C ASP A 76 -1.48 4.99 -10.53
N GLY A 77 -2.47 5.63 -9.92
CA GLY A 77 -2.87 7.00 -10.24
C GLY A 77 -1.73 8.02 -10.06
N LEU A 78 -0.98 7.93 -8.96
CA LEU A 78 0.17 8.81 -8.71
C LEU A 78 1.31 8.58 -9.70
N SER A 79 1.51 7.35 -10.19
CA SER A 79 2.53 7.05 -11.19
C SER A 79 2.27 7.81 -12.50
N PHE A 80 1.01 7.99 -12.87
CA PHE A 80 0.61 8.73 -14.06
C PHE A 80 0.92 10.22 -13.98
N ILE A 81 0.69 10.85 -12.81
CA ILE A 81 0.94 12.28 -12.60
C ILE A 81 2.35 12.57 -12.04
N GLY A 82 3.08 11.54 -11.63
CA GLY A 82 4.41 11.63 -11.03
C GLY A 82 5.40 12.50 -11.83
N PRO A 83 5.51 12.36 -13.15
CA PRO A 83 6.38 13.19 -13.97
C PRO A 83 6.03 14.68 -13.92
N CYS A 84 4.74 15.02 -13.82
CA CYS A 84 4.28 16.41 -13.69
C CYS A 84 4.63 16.98 -12.32
N ILE A 85 4.37 16.21 -11.25
CA ILE A 85 4.74 16.60 -9.88
C ILE A 85 6.25 16.81 -9.76
N LYS A 86 7.04 15.90 -10.35
CA LYS A 86 8.50 16.01 -10.35
C LYS A 86 8.96 17.31 -11.03
N LYS A 87 8.41 17.65 -12.19
CA LYS A 87 8.75 18.91 -12.89
C LYS A 87 8.45 20.13 -12.03
N VAL A 88 7.30 20.15 -11.37
CA VAL A 88 6.93 21.26 -10.47
C VAL A 88 7.91 21.33 -9.29
N ARG A 89 8.20 20.20 -8.65
CA ARG A 89 9.14 20.12 -7.52
C ARG A 89 10.55 20.56 -7.92
N ASP A 90 11.04 20.08 -9.06
CA ASP A 90 12.36 20.45 -9.58
C ASP A 90 12.43 21.96 -9.90
N SER A 91 11.36 22.54 -10.44
CA SER A 91 11.25 23.97 -10.70
C SER A 91 11.29 24.78 -9.40
N VAL A 92 10.49 24.39 -8.40
CA VAL A 92 10.51 25.05 -7.09
C VAL A 92 11.89 24.90 -6.44
N GLY A 93 12.48 23.71 -6.49
CA GLY A 93 13.83 23.45 -6.01
C GLY A 93 14.86 24.39 -6.63
N PHE A 94 14.84 24.56 -7.94
CA PHE A 94 15.73 25.49 -8.65
C PHE A 94 15.61 26.93 -8.13
N TRP A 95 14.39 27.44 -7.98
CA TRP A 95 14.17 28.81 -7.56
C TRP A 95 14.47 29.05 -6.07
N THR A 96 14.42 28.00 -5.24
CA THR A 96 14.71 28.06 -3.79
C THR A 96 16.16 27.77 -3.44
N THR A 97 16.98 27.27 -4.38
CA THR A 97 18.36 26.81 -4.14
C THR A 97 19.30 27.92 -3.66
N SER A 98 19.13 29.16 -4.13
CA SER A 98 19.96 30.26 -3.70
C SER A 98 19.17 31.56 -3.50
N THR A 99 19.67 32.42 -2.64
CA THR A 99 19.06 33.75 -2.40
C THR A 99 18.95 34.56 -3.68
N LYS A 100 19.94 34.44 -4.57
CA LYS A 100 19.97 35.16 -5.84
C LYS A 100 18.88 34.66 -6.82
N THR A 101 18.65 33.35 -6.93
CA THR A 101 17.59 32.79 -7.76
C THR A 101 16.22 33.14 -7.22
N ARG A 102 16.05 33.09 -5.89
CA ARG A 102 14.81 33.48 -5.22
C ARG A 102 14.48 34.98 -5.48
N GLN A 103 15.46 35.84 -5.37
CA GLN A 103 15.31 37.27 -5.65
C GLN A 103 14.90 37.53 -7.12
N ARG A 104 15.54 36.84 -8.06
CA ARG A 104 15.17 36.89 -9.47
C ARG A 104 13.75 36.44 -9.76
N PHE A 105 13.31 35.37 -9.10
CA PHE A 105 11.93 34.91 -9.20
C PHE A 105 10.95 35.98 -8.74
N GLU A 106 11.23 36.60 -7.59
CA GLU A 106 10.39 37.63 -7.02
C GLU A 106 10.32 38.89 -7.90
N GLU A 107 11.45 39.34 -8.46
CA GLU A 107 11.52 40.43 -9.41
C GLU A 107 10.69 40.14 -10.69
N THR A 108 10.79 38.91 -11.21
CA THR A 108 10.01 38.50 -12.39
C THR A 108 8.52 38.43 -12.08
N ARG A 109 8.16 37.92 -10.91
CA ARG A 109 6.77 37.88 -10.43
C ARG A 109 6.16 39.29 -10.37
N GLN A 110 6.90 40.25 -9.83
CA GLN A 110 6.47 41.65 -9.75
C GLN A 110 6.31 42.28 -11.13
N GLN A 111 7.24 42.01 -12.05
CA GLN A 111 7.17 42.51 -13.45
C GLN A 111 5.94 41.97 -14.19
N LEU A 112 5.54 40.73 -13.88
CA LEU A 112 4.38 40.10 -14.50
C LEU A 112 3.06 40.42 -13.78
N HIS A 113 3.08 41.26 -12.76
CA HIS A 113 1.92 41.62 -11.93
C HIS A 113 1.16 40.40 -11.37
N ILE A 114 1.89 39.32 -11.03
CA ILE A 114 1.29 38.12 -10.42
C ILE A 114 1.16 38.34 -8.93
N GLU A 115 -0.06 38.51 -8.47
CA GLU A 115 -0.35 38.61 -7.04
C GLU A 115 -0.32 37.19 -6.43
N CYS A 116 0.63 36.94 -5.53
CA CYS A 116 0.71 35.71 -4.77
C CYS A 116 1.18 36.01 -3.35
N THR A 117 0.39 35.59 -2.39
CA THR A 117 0.70 35.74 -0.96
C THR A 117 1.46 34.54 -0.38
N LYS A 118 1.65 33.47 -1.16
CA LYS A 118 2.32 32.25 -0.71
C LYS A 118 3.80 32.28 -1.07
N GLU A 119 4.64 31.91 -0.12
CA GLU A 119 6.06 31.70 -0.37
C GLU A 119 6.32 30.38 -1.11
N LEU A 120 7.38 30.38 -1.96
CA LEU A 120 7.89 29.15 -2.54
C LEU A 120 8.53 28.30 -1.43
N ALA A 121 7.92 27.18 -1.12
CA ALA A 121 8.46 26.20 -0.19
C ALA A 121 8.41 24.80 -0.80
N ILE A 122 9.40 23.97 -0.47
CA ILE A 122 9.37 22.53 -0.74
C ILE A 122 8.88 21.89 0.54
N ASP A 123 7.77 21.20 0.44
CA ASP A 123 7.26 20.37 1.53
C ASP A 123 8.18 19.14 1.70
N SER A 124 8.67 18.93 2.91
CA SER A 124 9.61 17.86 3.25
C SER A 124 8.90 16.54 3.47
#